data_7111bfbbf64b759312b92c6fd6004946
#
_entry.id   7111bfbbf64b759312b92c6fd6004946
#
_cell.length_a   1.000
_cell.length_b   1.000
_cell.length_c   1.000
_cell.angle_alpha   90.00
_cell.angle_beta   90.00
_cell.angle_gamma   90.00
#
_symmetry.space_group_name_H-M   'P 1'
#
loop_
_entity.id
_entity.type
_entity.pdbx_description
1 polymer ?
#
loop_
_entity_poly.entity_id
_entity_poly.type
_entity_poly.pdbx_seq_one_letter_code
_entity_poly.pdbx_strand_id
1 'polypeptide(L)'
;RPEEMRTVRLIAGKFRASIGRVLLTSPAIGYEYAKMGYTTAFEAAQPPVGALHTHEELDAIPMIDKAALPVFGNWHFVLKYVAEKEWEKLRAFLAWALERTKGFGIKVVNPGGVEAWMYGGNCKSLDDEVPGFNVTPREIITGLIQETENLNLCHSVHLHCNNLGTPGNYQTTIETMKLASKFSNDKRQVLHVTHVQFNAYAGSSWRDVAS
;
A
#
# COMPACT_ATOMS: atom_id res chain seq x y z
N ARG A 1 -11.07 -6.90 -11.49
CA ARG A 1 -10.17 -7.14 -12.66
C ARG A 1 -10.43 -8.43 -13.43
N PRO A 2 -10.69 -9.63 -12.83
CA PRO A 2 -10.97 -10.84 -13.63
C PRO A 2 -12.22 -10.74 -14.51
N GLU A 3 -13.26 -10.04 -14.04
CA GLU A 3 -14.47 -9.81 -14.82
C GLU A 3 -14.25 -8.85 -15.98
N GLU A 4 -13.55 -7.78 -15.73
CA GLU A 4 -13.15 -6.77 -16.73
C GLU A 4 -12.31 -7.42 -17.83
N MET A 5 -11.36 -8.25 -17.46
CA MET A 5 -10.54 -9.00 -18.41
C MET A 5 -11.35 -10.00 -19.25
N ARG A 6 -12.45 -10.58 -18.71
CA ARG A 6 -13.33 -11.46 -19.47
C ARG A 6 -14.08 -10.72 -20.56
N THR A 7 -14.65 -9.56 -20.25
CA THR A 7 -15.37 -8.74 -21.22
C THR A 7 -14.47 -8.31 -22.37
N VAL A 8 -13.28 -7.84 -22.06
CA VAL A 8 -12.30 -7.42 -23.07
C VAL A 8 -11.75 -8.60 -23.87
N ARG A 9 -11.65 -9.78 -23.27
CA ARG A 9 -11.22 -11.01 -23.94
C ARG A 9 -12.14 -11.39 -25.14
N LEU A 10 -13.44 -11.16 -25.01
CA LEU A 10 -14.37 -11.44 -26.10
C LEU A 10 -14.11 -10.54 -27.32
N ILE A 11 -13.78 -9.30 -27.08
CA ILE A 11 -13.44 -8.34 -28.14
C ILE A 11 -12.06 -8.66 -28.73
N ALA A 12 -11.07 -8.90 -27.88
CA ALA A 12 -9.69 -9.18 -28.28
C ALA A 12 -9.56 -10.45 -29.14
N GLY A 13 -10.40 -11.46 -28.89
CA GLY A 13 -10.44 -12.67 -29.71
C GLY A 13 -10.72 -12.44 -31.18
N LYS A 14 -11.34 -11.31 -31.54
CA LYS A 14 -11.62 -10.90 -32.91
C LYS A 14 -10.50 -10.08 -33.55
N PHE A 15 -9.72 -9.36 -32.75
CA PHE A 15 -8.75 -8.36 -33.22
C PHE A 15 -7.29 -8.78 -33.10
N ARG A 16 -7.02 -10.01 -32.69
CA ARG A 16 -5.66 -10.58 -32.57
C ARG A 16 -4.66 -9.65 -31.84
N ALA A 17 -5.03 -9.11 -30.66
CA ALA A 17 -4.04 -8.52 -29.79
C ALA A 17 -2.93 -9.52 -29.48
N SER A 18 -1.70 -9.07 -29.29
CA SER A 18 -0.47 -9.87 -29.24
C SER A 18 -0.53 -11.12 -28.31
N ILE A 19 -1.37 -11.10 -27.30
CA ILE A 19 -1.61 -12.24 -26.38
C ILE A 19 -3.06 -12.71 -26.40
N GLY A 20 -3.86 -12.33 -27.42
CA GLY A 20 -5.29 -12.63 -27.49
C GLY A 20 -6.15 -11.92 -26.45
N ARG A 21 -5.64 -10.86 -25.84
CA ARG A 21 -6.32 -10.06 -24.81
C ARG A 21 -6.03 -8.58 -25.03
N VAL A 22 -7.02 -7.74 -24.77
CA VAL A 22 -6.86 -6.29 -24.65
C VAL A 22 -7.15 -5.94 -23.20
N LEU A 23 -6.32 -5.12 -22.58
CA LEU A 23 -6.59 -4.55 -21.28
C LEU A 23 -7.64 -3.44 -21.42
N LEU A 24 -8.48 -3.29 -20.40
CA LEU A 24 -9.32 -2.10 -20.31
C LEU A 24 -8.43 -0.85 -20.29
N THR A 25 -8.82 0.12 -21.07
CA THR A 25 -8.15 1.42 -21.05
C THR A 25 -8.53 2.19 -19.79
N SER A 26 -7.65 3.05 -19.33
CA SER A 26 -7.89 3.88 -18.13
C SER A 26 -9.19 4.68 -18.23
N PRO A 27 -9.57 5.28 -19.39
CA PRO A 27 -10.88 5.92 -19.53
C PRO A 27 -12.07 4.98 -19.27
N ALA A 28 -12.02 3.74 -19.75
CA ALA A 28 -13.10 2.77 -19.54
C ALA A 28 -13.26 2.40 -18.05
N ILE A 29 -12.16 2.29 -17.32
CA ILE A 29 -12.17 2.07 -15.88
C ILE A 29 -12.89 3.23 -15.15
N GLY A 30 -12.61 4.47 -15.54
CA GLY A 30 -13.27 5.65 -14.97
C GLY A 30 -14.80 5.61 -15.14
N TYR A 31 -15.28 5.24 -16.31
CA TYR A 31 -16.72 5.08 -16.54
C TYR A 31 -17.34 3.98 -15.68
N GLU A 32 -16.64 2.85 -15.49
CA GLU A 32 -17.15 1.77 -14.63
C GLU A 32 -17.20 2.20 -13.15
N TYR A 33 -16.17 2.91 -12.64
CA TYR A 33 -16.22 3.48 -11.30
C TYR A 33 -17.35 4.49 -11.13
N ALA A 34 -17.55 5.38 -12.12
CA ALA A 34 -18.63 6.36 -12.09
C ALA A 34 -20.03 5.68 -12.06
N LYS A 35 -20.22 4.63 -12.85
CA LYS A 35 -21.48 3.84 -12.82
C LYS A 35 -21.72 3.19 -11.47
N MET A 36 -20.69 2.78 -10.75
CA MET A 36 -20.79 2.23 -9.40
C MET A 36 -21.01 3.31 -8.33
N GLY A 37 -21.04 4.58 -8.71
CA GLY A 37 -21.30 5.70 -7.81
C GLY A 37 -20.04 6.27 -7.12
N TYR A 38 -18.84 5.87 -7.53
CA TYR A 38 -17.61 6.48 -7.02
C TYR A 38 -17.39 7.85 -7.61
N THR A 39 -17.05 8.81 -6.76
CA THR A 39 -16.70 10.19 -7.15
C THR A 39 -15.18 10.42 -7.12
N THR A 40 -14.47 9.60 -6.34
CA THR A 40 -13.02 9.70 -6.16
C THR A 40 -12.42 8.29 -6.06
N ALA A 41 -11.28 8.08 -6.70
CA ALA A 41 -10.52 6.85 -6.60
C ALA A 41 -9.04 7.12 -6.34
N PHE A 42 -8.42 6.28 -5.50
CA PHE A 42 -7.00 6.33 -5.19
C PHE A 42 -6.28 5.12 -5.75
N GLU A 43 -5.19 5.35 -6.50
CA GLU A 43 -4.20 4.30 -6.74
C GLU A 43 -3.47 4.04 -5.41
N ALA A 44 -3.75 2.89 -4.83
CA ALA A 44 -3.38 2.61 -3.44
C ALA A 44 -1.94 2.10 -3.27
N ALA A 45 -1.18 1.91 -4.33
CA ALA A 45 0.17 1.35 -4.26
C ALA A 45 1.06 1.79 -5.43
N GLN A 46 1.20 3.10 -5.61
CA GLN A 46 2.03 3.67 -6.67
C GLN A 46 3.51 3.34 -6.44
N PRO A 47 4.18 2.62 -7.35
CA PRO A 47 5.64 2.50 -7.29
C PRO A 47 6.27 3.87 -7.55
N PRO A 48 7.18 4.37 -6.70
CA PRO A 48 7.78 5.69 -6.89
C PRO A 48 8.46 5.88 -8.24
N VAL A 49 9.15 4.85 -8.73
CA VAL A 49 9.80 4.87 -10.05
C VAL A 49 8.82 4.88 -11.22
N GLY A 50 7.59 4.46 -11.01
CA GLY A 50 6.51 4.47 -12.00
C GLY A 50 5.56 5.67 -11.89
N ALA A 51 5.88 6.67 -11.06
CA ALA A 51 4.96 7.76 -10.76
C ALA A 51 4.51 8.54 -12.01
N LEU A 52 5.41 8.79 -12.96
CA LEU A 52 5.07 9.47 -14.21
C LEU A 52 3.97 8.70 -14.97
N HIS A 53 4.18 7.42 -15.21
CA HIS A 53 3.19 6.59 -15.91
C HIS A 53 1.87 6.48 -15.13
N THR A 54 1.95 6.37 -13.80
CA THR A 54 0.73 6.36 -12.97
C THR A 54 -0.10 7.62 -13.20
N HIS A 55 0.53 8.79 -13.21
CA HIS A 55 -0.20 10.05 -13.42
C HIS A 55 -0.70 10.20 -14.85
N GLU A 56 0.06 9.77 -15.86
CA GLU A 56 -0.40 9.74 -17.26
C GLU A 56 -1.68 8.87 -17.39
N GLU A 57 -1.69 7.70 -16.77
CA GLU A 57 -2.88 6.82 -16.75
C GLU A 57 -4.04 7.43 -15.97
N LEU A 58 -3.78 8.03 -14.80
CA LEU A 58 -4.80 8.70 -14.01
C LEU A 58 -5.41 9.90 -14.75
N ASP A 59 -4.59 10.68 -15.46
CA ASP A 59 -5.07 11.84 -16.23
C ASP A 59 -6.01 11.43 -17.36
N ALA A 60 -5.86 10.22 -17.90
CA ALA A 60 -6.75 9.68 -18.90
C ALA A 60 -8.11 9.20 -18.35
N ILE A 61 -8.29 9.10 -17.03
CA ILE A 61 -9.54 8.67 -16.39
C ILE A 61 -10.51 9.85 -16.29
N PRO A 62 -11.68 9.83 -16.96
CA PRO A 62 -12.66 10.89 -16.87
C PRO A 62 -13.59 10.73 -15.67
N MET A 63 -14.36 11.78 -15.36
CA MET A 63 -15.56 11.79 -14.53
C MET A 63 -15.38 11.59 -13.02
N ILE A 64 -14.22 11.18 -12.54
CA ILE A 64 -13.94 11.00 -11.12
C ILE A 64 -12.65 11.72 -10.72
N ASP A 65 -12.55 12.14 -9.47
CA ASP A 65 -11.32 12.63 -8.90
C ASP A 65 -10.33 11.48 -8.66
N LYS A 66 -9.04 11.75 -8.77
CA LYS A 66 -7.99 10.76 -8.69
C LYS A 66 -6.83 11.24 -7.85
N ALA A 67 -6.22 10.31 -7.13
CA ALA A 67 -4.96 10.52 -6.43
C ALA A 67 -4.15 9.22 -6.39
N ALA A 68 -2.90 9.30 -5.95
CA ALA A 68 -2.03 8.15 -5.81
C ALA A 68 -1.31 8.18 -4.46
N LEU A 69 -1.08 6.99 -3.91
CA LEU A 69 -0.35 6.78 -2.66
C LEU A 69 0.97 6.05 -2.97
N PRO A 70 2.11 6.74 -3.04
CA PRO A 70 3.40 6.10 -3.27
C PRO A 70 3.81 5.19 -2.11
N VAL A 71 4.43 4.05 -2.46
CA VAL A 71 4.84 3.01 -1.52
C VAL A 71 6.19 3.33 -0.92
N PHE A 72 6.28 3.38 0.41
CA PHE A 72 7.51 3.72 1.14
C PHE A 72 8.08 2.60 2.01
N GLY A 73 7.27 1.68 2.50
CA GLY A 73 7.62 0.73 3.56
C GLY A 73 8.75 -0.27 3.26
N ASN A 74 9.19 -0.36 2.01
CA ASN A 74 10.28 -1.24 1.56
C ASN A 74 11.30 -0.49 0.69
N TRP A 75 11.29 0.83 0.71
CA TRP A 75 12.25 1.61 -0.04
C TRP A 75 13.58 1.70 0.72
N HIS A 76 14.68 1.42 0.04
CA HIS A 76 16.02 1.33 0.62
C HIS A 76 16.34 2.51 1.57
N PHE A 77 16.09 3.75 1.14
CA PHE A 77 16.39 4.93 1.96
C PHE A 77 15.51 5.01 3.21
N VAL A 78 14.25 4.56 3.14
CA VAL A 78 13.39 4.50 4.32
C VAL A 78 13.92 3.49 5.32
N LEU A 79 14.22 2.26 4.86
CA LEU A 79 14.79 1.21 5.72
C LEU A 79 16.11 1.67 6.36
N LYS A 80 17.00 2.25 5.56
CA LYS A 80 18.27 2.77 6.04
C LYS A 80 18.10 3.85 7.11
N TYR A 81 17.31 4.90 6.83
CA TYR A 81 17.15 6.00 7.78
C TYR A 81 16.41 5.57 9.06
N VAL A 82 15.49 4.62 8.98
CA VAL A 82 14.86 4.03 10.17
C VAL A 82 15.87 3.25 10.99
N ALA A 83 16.68 2.37 10.35
CA ALA A 83 17.69 1.58 11.02
C ALA A 83 18.76 2.46 11.71
N GLU A 84 19.18 3.53 11.06
CA GLU A 84 20.17 4.49 11.57
C GLU A 84 19.56 5.54 12.52
N LYS A 85 18.22 5.51 12.72
CA LYS A 85 17.43 6.49 13.52
C LYS A 85 17.63 7.94 13.07
N GLU A 86 17.86 8.14 11.77
CA GLU A 86 18.07 9.45 11.14
C GLU A 86 16.71 10.08 10.76
N TRP A 87 15.91 10.42 11.75
CA TRP A 87 14.52 10.87 11.57
C TRP A 87 14.39 12.15 10.73
N GLU A 88 15.32 13.08 10.85
CA GLU A 88 15.31 14.31 10.02
C GLU A 88 15.56 14.00 8.55
N LYS A 89 16.45 13.05 8.25
CA LYS A 89 16.68 12.60 6.87
C LYS A 89 15.49 11.84 6.34
N LEU A 90 14.87 10.99 7.16
CA LEU A 90 13.63 10.29 6.78
C LEU A 90 12.54 11.30 6.43
N ARG A 91 12.32 12.31 7.28
CA ARG A 91 11.33 13.39 7.06
C ARG A 91 11.58 14.14 5.77
N ALA A 92 12.82 14.57 5.55
CA ALA A 92 13.21 15.30 4.35
C ALA A 92 13.02 14.43 3.08
N PHE A 93 13.36 13.15 3.16
CA PHE A 93 13.19 12.21 2.09
C PHE A 93 11.70 11.97 1.75
N LEU A 94 10.85 11.79 2.77
CA LEU A 94 9.41 11.62 2.56
C LEU A 94 8.78 12.85 1.90
N ALA A 95 9.12 14.05 2.38
CA ALA A 95 8.63 15.30 1.80
C ALA A 95 9.06 15.45 0.33
N TRP A 96 10.34 15.24 0.05
CA TRP A 96 10.88 15.28 -1.31
C TRP A 96 10.21 14.24 -2.22
N ALA A 97 10.08 13.00 -1.76
CA ALA A 97 9.54 11.92 -2.55
C ALA A 97 8.04 12.12 -2.85
N LEU A 98 7.25 12.59 -1.89
CA LEU A 98 5.85 12.95 -2.11
C LEU A 98 5.70 14.04 -3.17
N GLU A 99 6.52 15.09 -3.08
CA GLU A 99 6.53 16.15 -4.09
C GLU A 99 6.87 15.63 -5.49
N ARG A 100 7.93 14.81 -5.60
CA ARG A 100 8.40 14.27 -6.88
C ARG A 100 7.47 13.25 -7.50
N THR A 101 6.81 12.47 -6.68
CA THR A 101 5.83 11.47 -7.14
C THR A 101 4.42 12.03 -7.28
N LYS A 102 4.19 13.32 -6.91
CA LYS A 102 2.85 13.91 -6.77
C LYS A 102 1.93 13.04 -5.92
N GLY A 103 2.50 12.42 -4.88
CA GLY A 103 1.80 11.51 -3.99
C GLY A 103 0.90 12.24 -3.00
N PHE A 104 -0.28 11.71 -2.76
CA PHE A 104 -1.23 12.28 -1.81
C PHE A 104 -0.88 11.97 -0.34
N GLY A 105 -0.25 10.83 -0.08
CA GLY A 105 0.11 10.39 1.27
C GLY A 105 1.01 9.15 1.26
N ILE A 106 1.31 8.64 2.43
CA ILE A 106 2.25 7.53 2.62
C ILE A 106 1.52 6.18 2.53
N LYS A 107 1.94 5.34 1.57
CA LYS A 107 1.53 3.94 1.50
C LYS A 107 2.63 3.03 2.02
N VAL A 108 2.22 2.05 2.81
CA VAL A 108 3.09 0.97 3.31
C VAL A 108 2.47 -0.37 2.94
N VAL A 109 3.26 -1.24 2.33
CA VAL A 109 2.82 -2.58 1.94
C VAL A 109 3.76 -3.59 2.55
N ASN A 110 3.26 -4.48 3.43
CA ASN A 110 4.03 -5.56 4.03
C ASN A 110 5.43 -5.08 4.45
N PRO A 111 5.52 -4.11 5.39
CA PRO A 111 6.77 -3.43 5.71
C PRO A 111 7.90 -4.40 6.04
N GLY A 112 9.03 -4.24 5.37
CA GLY A 112 10.18 -5.15 5.46
C GLY A 112 9.99 -6.49 4.78
N GLY A 113 8.75 -6.96 4.60
CA GLY A 113 8.48 -8.28 4.04
C GLY A 113 8.80 -8.39 2.56
N VAL A 114 8.65 -7.30 1.79
CA VAL A 114 9.01 -7.30 0.36
C VAL A 114 10.53 -7.45 0.20
N GLU A 115 11.32 -6.79 1.03
CA GLU A 115 12.78 -6.99 1.04
C GLU A 115 13.14 -8.43 1.47
N ALA A 116 12.47 -8.95 2.49
CA ALA A 116 12.69 -10.31 2.95
C ALA A 116 12.43 -11.37 1.85
N TRP A 117 11.51 -11.11 0.92
CA TRP A 117 11.26 -12.02 -0.21
C TRP A 117 12.48 -12.21 -1.12
N MET A 118 13.32 -11.21 -1.26
CA MET A 118 14.57 -11.33 -2.02
C MET A 118 15.53 -12.38 -1.42
N TYR A 119 15.36 -12.66 -0.13
CA TYR A 119 16.13 -13.66 0.62
C TYR A 119 15.32 -14.94 0.91
N GLY A 120 14.20 -15.15 0.20
CA GLY A 120 13.34 -16.33 0.35
C GLY A 120 12.49 -16.34 1.62
N GLY A 121 12.38 -15.22 2.31
CA GLY A 121 11.60 -15.06 3.56
C GLY A 121 10.42 -14.11 3.45
N ASN A 122 9.84 -13.76 4.59
CA ASN A 122 8.84 -12.71 4.76
C ASN A 122 8.83 -12.25 6.22
N CYS A 123 8.53 -10.99 6.48
CA CYS A 123 8.27 -10.49 7.82
C CYS A 123 6.79 -10.74 8.16
N LYS A 124 6.51 -11.75 8.97
CA LYS A 124 5.16 -12.11 9.41
C LYS A 124 4.77 -11.42 10.71
N SER A 125 5.73 -11.26 11.61
CA SER A 125 5.60 -10.52 12.86
C SER A 125 6.08 -9.08 12.69
N LEU A 126 5.64 -8.20 13.59
CA LEU A 126 6.16 -6.83 13.68
C LEU A 126 7.62 -6.78 14.16
N ASP A 127 8.11 -7.85 14.76
CA ASP A 127 9.45 -7.94 15.37
C ASP A 127 10.42 -8.82 14.56
N ASP A 128 10.02 -9.29 13.38
CA ASP A 128 10.91 -9.99 12.47
C ASP A 128 11.95 -9.01 11.92
N GLU A 129 13.21 -9.42 11.88
CA GLU A 129 14.28 -8.61 11.34
C GLU A 129 14.26 -8.60 9.81
N VAL A 130 14.34 -7.43 9.21
CA VAL A 130 14.46 -7.26 7.76
C VAL A 130 15.89 -7.58 7.34
N PRO A 131 16.11 -8.59 6.50
CA PRO A 131 17.46 -9.00 6.09
C PRO A 131 18.26 -7.84 5.48
N GLY A 132 19.47 -7.66 5.97
CA GLY A 132 20.42 -6.66 5.46
C GLY A 132 20.20 -5.22 5.96
N PHE A 133 19.19 -4.95 6.79
CA PHE A 133 18.91 -3.60 7.28
C PHE A 133 18.92 -3.45 8.81
N ASN A 134 18.90 -4.54 9.58
CA ASN A 134 18.80 -4.52 11.05
C ASN A 134 17.64 -3.63 11.54
N VAL A 135 16.48 -3.76 10.93
CA VAL A 135 15.26 -3.00 11.21
C VAL A 135 14.09 -3.95 11.23
N THR A 136 13.04 -3.61 11.98
CA THR A 136 11.82 -4.41 12.07
C THR A 136 10.61 -3.69 11.45
N PRO A 137 9.56 -4.42 11.03
CA PRO A 137 8.28 -3.82 10.63
C PRO A 137 7.75 -2.81 11.66
N ARG A 138 7.91 -3.09 12.95
CA ARG A 138 7.52 -2.20 14.05
C ARG A 138 8.21 -0.84 13.95
N GLU A 139 9.51 -0.83 13.76
CA GLU A 139 10.30 0.40 13.63
C GLU A 139 9.95 1.17 12.36
N ILE A 140 9.75 0.46 11.24
CA ILE A 140 9.35 1.07 9.96
C ILE A 140 7.99 1.76 10.10
N ILE A 141 6.98 1.07 10.64
CA ILE A 141 5.63 1.62 10.82
C ILE A 141 5.68 2.82 11.77
N THR A 142 6.37 2.67 12.90
CA THR A 142 6.51 3.74 13.91
C THR A 142 7.14 4.98 13.31
N GLY A 143 8.27 4.83 12.62
CA GLY A 143 8.99 5.94 11.99
C GLY A 143 8.14 6.65 10.93
N LEU A 144 7.45 5.88 10.08
CA LEU A 144 6.61 6.45 9.03
C LEU A 144 5.39 7.19 9.61
N ILE A 145 4.74 6.66 10.64
CA ILE A 145 3.64 7.38 11.32
C ILE A 145 4.18 8.66 11.96
N GLN A 146 5.27 8.57 12.73
CA GLN A 146 5.86 9.72 13.39
C GLN A 146 6.21 10.84 12.41
N GLU A 147 6.86 10.51 11.31
CA GLU A 147 7.28 11.52 10.34
C GLU A 147 6.12 12.04 9.47
N THR A 148 5.08 11.23 9.26
CA THR A 148 3.81 11.69 8.67
C THR A 148 3.15 12.75 9.55
N GLU A 149 3.11 12.55 10.87
CA GLU A 149 2.58 13.54 11.82
C GLU A 149 3.46 14.78 11.89
N ASN A 150 4.79 14.62 11.93
CA ASN A 150 5.73 15.75 11.95
C ASN A 150 5.64 16.62 10.69
N LEU A 151 5.34 16.03 9.54
CA LEU A 151 5.09 16.72 8.27
C LEU A 151 3.68 17.33 8.19
N ASN A 152 2.81 17.03 9.15
CA ASN A 152 1.42 17.43 9.15
C ASN A 152 0.70 17.09 7.83
N LEU A 153 0.95 15.86 7.32
CA LEU A 153 0.30 15.39 6.10
C LEU A 153 -1.20 15.22 6.31
N CYS A 154 -1.98 15.53 5.30
CA CYS A 154 -3.44 15.47 5.38
C CYS A 154 -4.00 14.03 5.44
N HIS A 155 -3.23 13.03 4.99
CA HIS A 155 -3.64 11.63 4.95
C HIS A 155 -2.91 10.80 6.02
N SER A 156 -3.65 9.89 6.68
CA SER A 156 -3.07 8.87 7.56
C SER A 156 -2.12 7.95 6.78
N VAL A 157 -1.18 7.31 7.47
CA VAL A 157 -0.40 6.23 6.86
C VAL A 157 -1.36 5.11 6.42
N HIS A 158 -1.34 4.78 5.15
CA HIS A 158 -2.21 3.77 4.53
C HIS A 158 -1.46 2.44 4.48
N LEU A 159 -1.83 1.52 5.36
CA LEU A 159 -1.06 0.30 5.63
C LEU A 159 -1.76 -0.97 5.17
N HIS A 160 -1.03 -1.77 4.39
CA HIS A 160 -1.26 -3.18 4.16
C HIS A 160 -0.40 -3.95 5.16
N CYS A 161 -1.02 -4.53 6.19
CA CYS A 161 -0.32 -5.16 7.31
C CYS A 161 0.53 -6.36 6.89
N ASN A 162 1.51 -6.69 7.72
CA ASN A 162 2.27 -7.93 7.59
C ASN A 162 1.35 -9.15 7.75
N ASN A 163 1.80 -10.30 7.26
CA ASN A 163 1.12 -11.59 7.38
C ASN A 163 -0.29 -11.65 6.75
N LEU A 164 -0.55 -10.81 5.73
CA LEU A 164 -1.82 -10.76 5.02
C LEU A 164 -2.19 -12.17 4.49
N GLY A 165 -3.47 -12.52 4.59
CA GLY A 165 -4.01 -13.73 3.99
C GLY A 165 -3.58 -15.03 4.69
N THR A 166 -3.09 -14.98 5.92
CA THR A 166 -2.66 -16.15 6.69
C THR A 166 -3.57 -16.35 7.89
N PRO A 167 -4.06 -17.58 8.18
CA PRO A 167 -4.82 -17.84 9.41
C PRO A 167 -4.06 -17.38 10.66
N GLY A 168 -4.76 -16.75 11.59
CA GLY A 168 -4.17 -16.18 12.81
C GLY A 168 -3.58 -14.77 12.65
N ASN A 169 -3.60 -14.18 11.49
CA ASN A 169 -3.00 -12.87 11.23
C ASN A 169 -3.71 -11.68 11.93
N TYR A 170 -4.90 -11.90 12.47
CA TYR A 170 -5.60 -10.88 13.26
C TYR A 170 -4.75 -10.36 14.43
N GLN A 171 -3.89 -11.20 15.01
CA GLN A 171 -2.99 -10.81 16.09
C GLN A 171 -2.00 -9.72 15.63
N THR A 172 -1.33 -9.94 14.50
CA THR A 172 -0.41 -8.96 13.90
C THR A 172 -1.13 -7.64 13.58
N THR A 173 -2.37 -7.73 13.11
CA THR A 173 -3.20 -6.55 12.82
C THR A 173 -3.56 -5.78 14.10
N ILE A 174 -3.98 -6.47 15.16
CA ILE A 174 -4.26 -5.84 16.45
C ILE A 174 -3.01 -5.18 17.03
N GLU A 175 -1.85 -5.83 16.96
CA GLU A 175 -0.58 -5.24 17.41
C GLU A 175 -0.23 -3.98 16.62
N THR A 176 -0.44 -4.00 15.31
CA THR A 176 -0.26 -2.83 14.43
C THR A 176 -1.18 -1.68 14.84
N MET A 177 -2.45 -1.95 15.13
CA MET A 177 -3.39 -0.93 15.60
C MET A 177 -2.99 -0.37 16.97
N LYS A 178 -2.55 -1.24 17.89
CA LYS A 178 -2.04 -0.82 19.22
C LYS A 178 -0.79 0.04 19.10
N LEU A 179 0.08 -0.28 18.16
CA LEU A 179 1.27 0.53 17.87
C LEU A 179 0.87 1.94 17.41
N ALA A 180 -0.05 2.03 16.46
CA ALA A 180 -0.54 3.29 15.93
C ALA A 180 -1.28 4.13 16.98
N SER A 181 -1.95 3.51 17.94
CA SER A 181 -2.69 4.22 18.99
C SER A 181 -1.81 5.12 19.87
N LYS A 182 -0.51 4.86 19.93
CA LYS A 182 0.46 5.71 20.65
C LYS A 182 0.63 7.10 20.02
N PHE A 183 0.29 7.23 18.75
CA PHE A 183 0.36 8.47 17.96
C PHE A 183 -1.02 9.11 17.75
N SER A 184 -2.07 8.44 18.22
CA SER A 184 -3.44 8.95 18.10
C SER A 184 -3.58 10.29 18.80
N ASN A 185 -4.26 11.20 18.14
CA ASN A 185 -4.63 12.49 18.70
C ASN A 185 -6.11 12.75 18.41
N ASP A 186 -6.71 13.72 19.10
CA ASP A 186 -8.13 14.04 18.95
C ASP A 186 -8.49 14.68 17.60
N LYS A 187 -7.50 14.96 16.76
CA LYS A 187 -7.70 15.68 15.50
C LYS A 187 -8.02 14.75 14.34
N ARG A 188 -7.33 13.59 14.24
CA ARG A 188 -7.51 12.65 13.14
C ARG A 188 -6.94 11.26 13.44
N GLN A 189 -7.33 10.29 12.63
CA GLN A 189 -6.71 8.98 12.62
C GLN A 189 -5.32 9.03 12.00
N VAL A 190 -4.34 8.36 12.58
CA VAL A 190 -2.94 8.31 12.11
C VAL A 190 -2.65 7.12 11.21
N LEU A 191 -3.54 6.11 11.23
CA LEU A 191 -3.41 4.87 10.48
C LEU A 191 -4.72 4.50 9.78
N HIS A 192 -4.61 4.12 8.51
CA HIS A 192 -5.67 3.49 7.73
C HIS A 192 -5.23 2.07 7.37
N VAL A 193 -5.87 1.06 7.98
CA VAL A 193 -5.61 -0.36 7.66
C VAL A 193 -6.47 -0.77 6.47
N THR A 194 -5.81 -1.23 5.41
CA THR A 194 -6.50 -1.72 4.21
C THR A 194 -6.76 -3.22 4.28
N HIS A 195 -7.71 -3.69 3.47
CA HIS A 195 -8.01 -5.12 3.30
C HIS A 195 -8.26 -5.85 4.63
N VAL A 196 -8.95 -5.23 5.58
CA VAL A 196 -9.16 -5.79 6.93
C VAL A 196 -9.70 -7.22 6.85
N GLN A 197 -10.55 -7.52 5.87
CA GLN A 197 -11.07 -8.86 5.62
C GLN A 197 -9.97 -9.91 5.34
N PHE A 198 -8.80 -9.50 4.87
CA PHE A 198 -7.65 -10.39 4.66
C PHE A 198 -6.61 -10.30 5.78
N ASN A 199 -6.79 -9.37 6.72
CA ASN A 199 -5.91 -9.14 7.86
C ASN A 199 -6.52 -9.61 9.19
N ALA A 200 -7.72 -10.17 9.18
CA ALA A 200 -8.48 -10.52 10.37
C ALA A 200 -8.92 -11.98 10.41
N TYR A 201 -8.12 -12.87 9.83
CA TYR A 201 -8.38 -14.30 9.91
C TYR A 201 -8.07 -14.82 11.31
N ALA A 202 -9.06 -15.51 11.90
CA ALA A 202 -8.92 -16.25 13.15
C ALA A 202 -8.30 -17.64 12.92
N GLY A 203 -8.18 -18.43 13.98
CA GLY A 203 -7.70 -19.80 13.92
C GLY A 203 -6.22 -19.95 13.66
N SER A 204 -5.78 -21.17 13.46
CA SER A 204 -4.41 -21.56 13.20
C SER A 204 -4.22 -22.20 11.81
N SER A 205 -5.32 -22.53 11.15
CA SER A 205 -5.35 -23.18 9.84
C SER A 205 -6.51 -22.68 8.99
N TRP A 206 -6.46 -22.94 7.70
CA TRP A 206 -7.58 -22.61 6.79
C TRP A 206 -8.87 -23.38 7.12
N ARG A 207 -8.78 -24.51 7.81
CA ARG A 207 -9.96 -25.26 8.27
C ARG A 207 -10.71 -24.50 9.34
N ASP A 208 -9.98 -23.81 10.23
CA ASP A 208 -10.56 -23.03 11.31
C ASP A 208 -11.24 -21.75 10.80
N VAL A 209 -10.78 -21.22 9.68
CA VAL A 209 -11.36 -20.01 9.06
C VAL A 209 -12.67 -20.35 8.32
N ALA A 210 -12.85 -21.59 7.85
CA ALA A 210 -14.01 -22.04 7.09
C ALA A 210 -15.18 -22.52 7.98
N SER A 211 -14.95 -22.65 9.29
CA SER A 211 -15.96 -23.07 10.29
C SER A 211 -16.63 -21.86 10.92
#